data_2bdfe4ae881144768f2b5e2a366999df
#
_entry.id   2bdfe4ae881144768f2b5e2a366999df
#
_cell.length_a   1.000
_cell.length_b   1.000
_cell.length_c   1.000
_cell.angle_alpha   90.00
_cell.angle_beta   90.00
_cell.angle_gamma   90.00
#
_symmetry.space_group_name_H-M   'P 1'
#
loop_
_entity.id
_entity.type
_entity.pdbx_description
1 polymer ?
#
loop_
_entity_poly.entity_id
_entity_poly.type
_entity_poly.pdbx_seq_one_letter_code
_entity_poly.pdbx_strand_id
1 'polypeptide(L)'
;MQEFKNKKFFSFDRTCSIETFFTQPKKYDEIEKVSKEKKKLISIGSNLSYSPLSFCEETLSINFKNFKKIIDFNPKNKEITVESGITLAELLNFTLQHNLWIPQLPGYPSITLGGVVATNAHGKSCAIHGTIRNSIKNILLFHKNNGWLN
;
A
#
# COMPACT_ATOMS: atom_id res chain seq x y z
N MET A 1 -16.57 17.54 6.26
CA MET A 1 -15.79 17.62 5.00
C MET A 1 -14.44 16.98 5.25
N GLN A 2 -13.96 16.18 4.30
CA GLN A 2 -12.63 15.61 4.38
C GLN A 2 -11.61 16.72 4.10
N GLU A 3 -10.62 16.89 4.99
CA GLU A 3 -9.65 17.97 4.88
C GLU A 3 -8.57 17.58 3.88
N PHE A 4 -8.44 18.36 2.80
CA PHE A 4 -7.34 18.24 1.85
C PHE A 4 -6.25 19.22 2.25
N LYS A 5 -5.05 18.71 2.46
CA LYS A 5 -3.89 19.51 2.84
C LYS A 5 -2.92 19.58 1.66
N ASN A 6 -2.35 20.75 1.42
CA ASN A 6 -1.17 20.81 0.57
C ASN A 6 0.01 20.20 1.33
N LYS A 7 0.74 19.33 0.66
CA LYS A 7 1.91 18.68 1.22
C LYS A 7 3.01 18.55 0.18
N LYS A 8 4.22 18.89 0.56
CA LYS A 8 5.41 18.64 -0.23
C LYS A 8 5.91 17.23 0.04
N PHE A 9 5.99 16.43 -1.02
CA PHE A 9 6.55 15.10 -1.01
C PHE A 9 7.93 15.09 -1.65
N PHE A 10 8.77 14.18 -1.21
CA PHE A 10 10.10 13.94 -1.76
C PHE A 10 10.19 12.48 -2.19
N SER A 11 10.90 12.20 -3.30
CA SER A 11 11.38 10.85 -3.61
C SER A 11 12.31 10.36 -2.49
N PHE A 12 12.50 9.05 -2.38
CA PHE A 12 13.33 8.46 -1.32
C PHE A 12 14.76 8.99 -1.34
N ASP A 13 15.33 9.17 -2.53
CA ASP A 13 16.67 9.73 -2.77
C ASP A 13 16.71 11.26 -2.72
N ARG A 14 15.55 11.92 -2.51
CA ARG A 14 15.37 13.38 -2.46
C ARG A 14 15.75 14.13 -3.73
N THR A 15 15.91 13.46 -4.87
CA THR A 15 16.20 14.11 -6.16
C THR A 15 15.01 14.83 -6.76
N CYS A 16 13.80 14.44 -6.37
CA CYS A 16 12.54 15.04 -6.83
C CYS A 16 11.67 15.46 -5.64
N SER A 17 11.02 16.60 -5.75
CA SER A 17 9.97 17.01 -4.81
C SER A 17 8.80 17.66 -5.55
N ILE A 18 7.59 17.35 -5.11
CA ILE A 18 6.34 17.87 -5.68
C ILE A 18 5.42 18.28 -4.54
N GLU A 19 4.77 19.42 -4.67
CA GLU A 19 3.70 19.84 -3.78
C GLU A 19 2.36 19.45 -4.39
N THR A 20 1.53 18.74 -3.66
CA THR A 20 0.24 18.26 -4.14
C THR A 20 -0.77 18.15 -3.02
N PHE A 21 -2.03 17.98 -3.38
CA PHE A 21 -3.09 17.71 -2.41
C PHE A 21 -2.94 16.33 -1.78
N PHE A 22 -3.23 16.26 -0.49
CA PHE A 22 -3.06 15.06 0.32
C PHE A 22 -4.25 14.85 1.23
N THR A 23 -4.66 13.59 1.38
CA THR A 23 -5.63 13.15 2.37
C THR A 23 -5.25 11.80 2.95
N GLN A 24 -5.70 11.52 4.17
CA GLN A 24 -5.43 10.28 4.89
C GLN A 24 -6.72 9.75 5.51
N PRO A 25 -7.56 9.07 4.72
CA PRO A 25 -8.83 8.55 5.18
C PRO A 25 -8.64 7.53 6.31
N LYS A 26 -9.63 7.44 7.19
CA LYS A 26 -9.67 6.50 8.32
C LYS A 26 -10.70 5.39 8.13
N LYS A 27 -11.64 5.57 7.19
CA LYS A 27 -12.74 4.65 6.90
C LYS A 27 -12.89 4.44 5.40
N TYR A 28 -13.45 3.31 5.01
CA TYR A 28 -13.67 2.96 3.60
C TYR A 28 -14.63 3.93 2.89
N ASP A 29 -15.67 4.39 3.57
CA ASP A 29 -16.61 5.37 3.02
C ASP A 29 -15.96 6.73 2.73
N GLU A 30 -14.90 7.08 3.44
CA GLU A 30 -14.11 8.27 3.14
C GLU A 30 -13.32 8.13 1.83
N ILE A 31 -12.85 6.92 1.49
CA ILE A 31 -12.22 6.63 0.19
C ILE A 31 -13.23 6.84 -0.93
N GLU A 32 -14.45 6.32 -0.76
CA GLU A 32 -15.52 6.49 -1.73
C GLU A 32 -15.91 7.96 -1.93
N LYS A 33 -15.96 8.74 -0.84
CA LYS A 33 -16.21 10.18 -0.91
C LYS A 33 -15.11 10.92 -1.67
N VAL A 34 -13.83 10.62 -1.34
CA VAL A 34 -12.68 11.21 -2.02
C VAL A 34 -12.65 10.85 -3.51
N SER A 35 -13.10 9.65 -3.86
CA SER A 35 -13.12 9.21 -5.26
C SER A 35 -14.07 10.00 -6.15
N LYS A 36 -15.07 10.66 -5.57
CA LYS A 36 -16.01 11.52 -6.29
C LYS A 36 -15.42 12.89 -6.65
N GLU A 37 -14.28 13.24 -6.07
CA GLU A 37 -13.57 14.46 -6.43
C GLU A 37 -13.14 14.42 -7.91
N LYS A 38 -13.18 15.58 -8.58
CA LYS A 38 -12.83 15.69 -10.00
C LYS A 38 -11.33 15.50 -10.28
N LYS A 39 -10.48 15.49 -9.24
CA LYS A 39 -9.03 15.37 -9.37
C LYS A 39 -8.61 13.95 -9.74
N LYS A 40 -7.46 13.85 -10.39
CA LYS A 40 -6.77 12.56 -10.55
C LYS A 40 -6.33 12.05 -9.18
N LEU A 41 -6.57 10.79 -8.90
CA LEU A 41 -6.25 10.17 -7.62
C LEU A 41 -4.99 9.30 -7.76
N ILE A 42 -4.14 9.34 -6.75
CA ILE A 42 -2.95 8.49 -6.67
C ILE A 42 -2.82 7.93 -5.25
N SER A 43 -2.53 6.64 -5.16
CA SER A 43 -2.32 5.98 -3.86
C SER A 43 -0.90 6.22 -3.36
N ILE A 44 -0.76 6.47 -2.04
CA ILE A 44 0.54 6.60 -1.39
C ILE A 44 0.61 5.66 -0.18
N GLY A 45 1.66 4.87 -0.11
CA GLY A 45 2.03 4.05 1.05
C GLY A 45 3.04 4.75 1.95
N SER A 46 4.18 4.10 2.17
CA SER A 46 5.27 4.64 3.00
C SER A 46 6.14 5.70 2.31
N ASN A 47 5.89 6.00 1.05
CA ASN A 47 6.66 6.97 0.24
C ASN A 47 8.17 6.65 0.16
N LEU A 48 8.49 5.41 -0.13
CA LEU A 48 9.85 4.88 -0.16
C LEU A 48 10.34 4.52 -1.57
N SER A 49 9.63 4.97 -2.61
CA SER A 49 10.05 4.79 -4.00
C SER A 49 11.14 5.78 -4.37
N TYR A 50 12.15 5.32 -5.10
CA TYR A 50 13.19 6.20 -5.67
C TYR A 50 12.60 7.21 -6.66
N SER A 51 11.68 6.77 -7.50
CA SER A 51 10.92 7.64 -8.38
C SER A 51 9.64 8.15 -7.71
N PRO A 52 9.09 9.30 -8.11
CA PRO A 52 7.86 9.87 -7.56
C PRO A 52 6.60 9.12 -8.06
N LEU A 53 6.52 7.82 -7.77
CA LEU A 53 5.42 6.95 -8.24
C LEU A 53 4.09 7.17 -7.50
N SER A 54 4.13 7.80 -6.34
CA SER A 54 2.97 7.93 -5.45
C SER A 54 2.51 9.38 -5.24
N PHE A 55 3.06 10.33 -6.01
CA PHE A 55 2.65 11.72 -6.01
C PHE A 55 2.96 12.37 -7.36
N CYS A 56 2.10 13.29 -7.78
CA CYS A 56 2.23 14.02 -9.05
C CYS A 56 1.56 15.38 -8.90
N GLU A 57 1.93 16.33 -9.75
CA GLU A 57 1.26 17.63 -9.83
C GLU A 57 -0.23 17.45 -10.18
N GLU A 58 -1.07 18.34 -9.70
CA GLU A 58 -2.53 18.35 -9.95
C GLU A 58 -3.27 17.07 -9.55
N THR A 59 -2.68 16.25 -8.68
CA THR A 59 -3.31 15.04 -8.17
C THR A 59 -3.75 15.20 -6.71
N LEU A 60 -4.59 14.28 -6.25
CA LEU A 60 -4.90 14.08 -4.84
C LEU A 60 -4.26 12.75 -4.39
N SER A 61 -3.23 12.86 -3.57
CA SER A 61 -2.57 11.71 -2.97
C SER A 61 -3.37 11.17 -1.79
N ILE A 62 -3.77 9.89 -1.86
CA ILE A 62 -4.54 9.20 -0.81
C ILE A 62 -3.62 8.27 -0.06
N ASN A 63 -3.38 8.55 1.22
CA ASN A 63 -2.51 7.73 2.07
C ASN A 63 -3.31 6.67 2.81
N PHE A 64 -2.92 5.41 2.64
CA PHE A 64 -3.57 4.24 3.25
C PHE A 64 -3.00 3.84 4.61
N LYS A 65 -2.20 4.67 5.26
CA LYS A 65 -1.54 4.39 6.55
C LYS A 65 -2.50 3.92 7.65
N ASN A 66 -3.77 4.35 7.63
CA ASN A 66 -4.76 3.96 8.63
C ASN A 66 -5.38 2.58 8.37
N PHE A 67 -5.21 2.02 7.16
CA PHE A 67 -5.75 0.72 6.76
C PHE A 67 -4.68 -0.35 6.94
N LYS A 68 -4.51 -0.84 8.17
CA LYS A 68 -3.47 -1.80 8.51
C LYS A 68 -3.95 -2.98 9.38
N LYS A 69 -5.25 -3.26 9.33
CA LYS A 69 -5.83 -4.37 10.09
C LYS A 69 -5.48 -5.72 9.45
N ILE A 70 -5.26 -6.71 10.29
CA ILE A 70 -5.35 -8.12 9.93
C ILE A 70 -6.83 -8.47 10.01
N ILE A 71 -7.42 -8.83 8.86
CA ILE A 71 -8.86 -9.10 8.72
C ILE A 71 -9.16 -10.56 9.03
N ASP A 72 -8.33 -11.47 8.51
CA ASP A 72 -8.47 -12.90 8.70
C ASP A 72 -7.10 -13.58 8.67
N PHE A 73 -6.97 -14.69 9.39
CA PHE A 73 -5.74 -15.46 9.42
C PHE A 73 -6.01 -16.96 9.55
N ASN A 74 -5.57 -17.74 8.59
CA ASN A 74 -5.63 -19.18 8.60
C ASN A 74 -4.23 -19.81 8.59
N PRO A 75 -3.66 -20.15 9.77
CA PRO A 75 -2.30 -20.69 9.83
C PRO A 75 -2.15 -22.09 9.19
N LYS A 76 -3.22 -22.88 9.12
CA LYS A 76 -3.19 -24.21 8.49
C LYS A 76 -2.97 -24.10 6.99
N ASN A 77 -3.66 -23.16 6.36
CA ASN A 77 -3.53 -22.88 4.92
C ASN A 77 -2.38 -21.92 4.61
N LYS A 78 -1.75 -21.33 5.64
CA LYS A 78 -0.75 -20.26 5.52
C LYS A 78 -1.31 -19.05 4.75
N GLU A 79 -2.54 -18.67 5.05
CA GLU A 79 -3.26 -17.59 4.40
C GLU A 79 -3.55 -16.48 5.38
N ILE A 80 -3.43 -15.24 4.93
CA ILE A 80 -3.74 -14.05 5.71
C ILE A 80 -4.41 -13.01 4.82
N THR A 81 -5.49 -12.41 5.33
CA THR A 81 -6.17 -11.28 4.70
C THR A 81 -5.88 -10.03 5.50
N VAL A 82 -5.32 -9.02 4.85
CA VAL A 82 -4.90 -7.78 5.51
C VAL A 82 -5.23 -6.55 4.68
N GLU A 83 -5.31 -5.41 5.33
CA GLU A 83 -5.43 -4.13 4.66
C GLU A 83 -4.09 -3.67 4.06
N SER A 84 -4.17 -2.91 2.97
CA SER A 84 -3.02 -2.54 2.13
C SER A 84 -1.99 -1.62 2.78
N GLY A 85 -2.37 -0.89 3.83
CA GLY A 85 -1.49 0.04 4.56
C GLY A 85 -0.62 -0.61 5.63
N ILE A 86 -0.81 -1.92 5.91
CA ILE A 86 0.08 -2.66 6.80
C ILE A 86 1.50 -2.71 6.20
N THR A 87 2.52 -2.51 7.01
CA THR A 87 3.91 -2.65 6.56
C THR A 87 4.34 -4.12 6.55
N LEU A 88 5.34 -4.45 5.73
CA LEU A 88 5.91 -5.79 5.76
C LEU A 88 6.55 -6.13 7.12
N ALA A 89 7.07 -5.12 7.84
CA ALA A 89 7.58 -5.31 9.21
C ALA A 89 6.47 -5.72 10.18
N GLU A 90 5.32 -5.01 10.16
CA GLU A 90 4.17 -5.35 11.00
C GLU A 90 3.62 -6.75 10.66
N LEU A 91 3.49 -7.04 9.37
CA LEU A 91 3.02 -8.34 8.90
C LEU A 91 3.99 -9.47 9.26
N LEU A 92 5.30 -9.27 9.07
CA LEU A 92 6.33 -10.24 9.42
C LEU A 92 6.33 -10.52 10.93
N ASN A 93 6.28 -9.47 11.76
CA ASN A 93 6.22 -9.64 13.22
C ASN A 93 5.02 -10.48 13.65
N PHE A 94 3.87 -10.31 13.00
CA PHE A 94 2.70 -11.13 13.25
C PHE A 94 2.90 -12.58 12.82
N THR A 95 3.36 -12.82 11.58
CA THR A 95 3.50 -14.18 11.05
C THR A 95 4.57 -14.99 11.77
N LEU A 96 5.66 -14.36 12.23
CA LEU A 96 6.71 -15.02 13.02
C LEU A 96 6.19 -15.58 14.37
N GLN A 97 5.21 -14.92 15.00
CA GLN A 97 4.59 -15.44 16.22
C GLN A 97 3.84 -16.77 15.98
N HIS A 98 3.53 -17.07 14.72
CA HIS A 98 2.87 -18.31 14.29
C HIS A 98 3.82 -19.27 13.55
N ASN A 99 5.14 -19.06 13.68
CA ASN A 99 6.18 -19.84 12.99
C ASN A 99 6.05 -19.83 11.45
N LEU A 100 5.55 -18.72 10.89
CA LEU A 100 5.41 -18.52 9.45
C LEU A 100 6.31 -17.37 8.98
N TRP A 101 6.80 -17.50 7.75
CA TRP A 101 7.70 -16.54 7.13
C TRP A 101 7.10 -15.98 5.83
N ILE A 102 7.41 -14.72 5.53
CA ILE A 102 7.06 -14.09 4.25
C ILE A 102 8.23 -14.31 3.28
N PRO A 103 8.06 -15.08 2.20
CA PRO A 103 9.20 -15.43 1.33
C PRO A 103 9.74 -14.25 0.52
N GLN A 104 8.87 -13.29 0.15
CA GLN A 104 9.23 -12.11 -0.65
C GLN A 104 9.43 -10.89 0.26
N LEU A 105 10.57 -10.81 0.95
CA LEU A 105 10.92 -9.65 1.79
C LEU A 105 11.93 -8.74 1.06
N PRO A 106 11.50 -7.58 0.57
CA PRO A 106 12.41 -6.51 0.14
C PRO A 106 13.34 -6.05 1.25
N GLY A 107 14.47 -5.46 0.89
CA GLY A 107 15.50 -5.05 1.84
C GLY A 107 15.10 -3.96 2.83
N TYR A 108 13.95 -3.32 2.64
CA TYR A 108 13.42 -2.26 3.53
C TYR A 108 11.98 -2.61 3.97
N PRO A 109 11.82 -3.25 5.14
CA PRO A 109 10.52 -3.82 5.53
C PRO A 109 9.47 -2.79 5.98
N SER A 110 9.80 -1.50 6.09
CA SER A 110 8.84 -0.43 6.40
C SER A 110 7.95 -0.03 5.21
N ILE A 111 8.10 -0.67 4.05
CA ILE A 111 7.20 -0.49 2.91
C ILE A 111 5.82 -1.10 3.22
N THR A 112 4.75 -0.47 2.70
CA THR A 112 3.39 -1.00 2.85
C THR A 112 3.14 -2.15 1.89
N LEU A 113 2.30 -3.10 2.29
CA LEU A 113 1.90 -4.22 1.44
C LEU A 113 1.27 -3.75 0.12
N GLY A 114 0.42 -2.72 0.16
CA GLY A 114 -0.14 -2.12 -1.06
C GLY A 114 0.92 -1.60 -2.02
N GLY A 115 1.99 -0.97 -1.50
CA GLY A 115 3.13 -0.52 -2.31
C GLY A 115 3.90 -1.69 -2.92
N VAL A 116 4.13 -2.75 -2.14
CA VAL A 116 4.79 -3.99 -2.59
C VAL A 116 4.01 -4.65 -3.72
N VAL A 117 2.69 -4.74 -3.57
CA VAL A 117 1.80 -5.31 -4.60
C VAL A 117 1.79 -4.45 -5.86
N ALA A 118 1.62 -3.14 -5.73
CA ALA A 118 1.55 -2.21 -6.86
C ALA A 118 2.83 -2.21 -7.72
N THR A 119 3.99 -2.45 -7.11
CA THR A 119 5.29 -2.50 -7.80
C THR A 119 5.74 -3.91 -8.15
N ASN A 120 4.93 -4.92 -7.83
CA ASN A 120 5.30 -6.33 -7.95
C ASN A 120 6.69 -6.62 -7.35
N ALA A 121 6.92 -6.11 -6.15
CA ALA A 121 8.23 -6.15 -5.52
C ALA A 121 8.70 -7.59 -5.23
N HIS A 122 10.01 -7.74 -5.15
CA HIS A 122 10.68 -8.99 -4.81
C HIS A 122 11.69 -8.79 -3.67
N GLY A 123 12.08 -9.88 -3.04
CA GLY A 123 13.15 -9.91 -2.06
C GLY A 123 14.45 -10.45 -2.64
N LYS A 124 15.44 -10.65 -1.76
CA LYS A 124 16.75 -11.25 -2.13
C LYS A 124 16.64 -12.70 -2.62
N SER A 125 15.56 -13.40 -2.24
CA SER A 125 15.30 -14.80 -2.60
C SER A 125 14.41 -14.95 -3.85
N CYS A 126 14.34 -13.94 -4.72
CA CYS A 126 13.42 -13.95 -5.86
C CYS A 126 13.69 -15.09 -6.86
N ALA A 127 14.93 -15.56 -6.97
CA ALA A 127 15.27 -16.70 -7.81
C ALA A 127 14.56 -18.00 -7.37
N ILE A 128 14.20 -18.12 -6.08
CA ILE A 128 13.53 -19.30 -5.51
C ILE A 128 12.03 -19.04 -5.35
N HIS A 129 11.66 -17.88 -4.82
CA HIS A 129 10.29 -17.58 -4.40
C HIS A 129 9.53 -16.63 -5.33
N GLY A 130 10.20 -16.11 -6.36
CA GLY A 130 9.59 -15.15 -7.29
C GLY A 130 9.33 -13.80 -6.65
N THR A 131 8.35 -13.10 -7.22
CA THR A 131 7.86 -11.79 -6.75
C THR A 131 6.67 -11.95 -5.82
N ILE A 132 6.21 -10.85 -5.22
CA ILE A 132 5.03 -10.87 -4.33
C ILE A 132 3.79 -11.46 -5.00
N ARG A 133 3.65 -11.33 -6.31
CA ARG A 133 2.56 -11.90 -7.11
C ARG A 133 2.38 -13.41 -6.87
N ASN A 134 3.47 -14.14 -6.62
CA ASN A 134 3.44 -15.59 -6.39
C ASN A 134 2.76 -15.96 -5.06
N SER A 135 2.63 -15.01 -4.13
CA SER A 135 2.00 -15.23 -2.82
C SER A 135 0.64 -14.55 -2.66
N ILE A 136 0.13 -13.90 -3.72
CA ILE A 136 -1.17 -13.25 -3.67
C ILE A 136 -2.23 -14.18 -4.28
N LYS A 137 -3.32 -14.41 -3.53
CA LYS A 137 -4.49 -15.13 -4.02
C LYS A 137 -5.55 -14.20 -4.59
N ASN A 138 -5.95 -13.21 -3.82
CA ASN A 138 -7.01 -12.26 -4.17
C ASN A 138 -6.62 -10.84 -3.78
N ILE A 139 -7.17 -9.87 -4.49
CA ILE A 139 -7.01 -8.44 -4.21
C ILE A 139 -8.38 -7.79 -4.30
N LEU A 140 -8.85 -7.22 -3.19
CA LEU A 140 -9.98 -6.30 -3.21
C LEU A 140 -9.48 -4.91 -3.62
N LEU A 141 -9.87 -4.48 -4.82
CA LEU A 141 -9.45 -3.22 -5.41
C LEU A 141 -10.61 -2.22 -5.43
N PHE A 142 -10.34 -0.98 -5.03
CA PHE A 142 -11.29 0.11 -5.25
C PHE A 142 -10.99 0.82 -6.58
N HIS A 143 -11.98 0.83 -7.47
CA HIS A 143 -11.91 1.56 -8.73
C HIS A 143 -12.89 2.74 -8.73
N LYS A 144 -12.42 3.93 -9.12
CA LYS A 144 -13.18 5.19 -9.03
C LYS A 144 -14.58 5.12 -9.67
N ASN A 145 -14.69 4.44 -10.82
CA ASN A 145 -15.96 4.37 -11.56
C ASN A 145 -16.79 3.12 -11.25
N ASN A 146 -16.14 2.03 -10.82
CA ASN A 146 -16.77 0.73 -10.67
C ASN A 146 -16.94 0.31 -9.20
N GLY A 147 -16.45 1.11 -8.25
CA GLY A 147 -16.47 0.77 -6.83
C GLY A 147 -15.48 -0.34 -6.48
N TRP A 148 -15.86 -1.19 -5.54
CA TRP A 148 -15.05 -2.31 -5.07
C TRP A 148 -15.11 -3.49 -6.03
N LEU A 149 -13.94 -3.99 -6.42
CA LEU A 149 -13.73 -5.12 -7.35
C LEU A 149 -12.90 -6.19 -6.66
N ASN A 150 -13.26 -7.47 -6.84
CA ASN A 150 -12.54 -8.64 -6.32
C ASN A 150 -12.07 -9.53 -7.48
#